data_66cb19958fd8c94ec85fc9492ac7d1ba
#
_entry.id   66cb19958fd8c94ec85fc9492ac7d1ba
#
_cell.length_a   1.000
_cell.length_b   1.000
_cell.length_c   1.000
_cell.angle_alpha   90.00
_cell.angle_beta   90.00
_cell.angle_gamma   90.00
#
_symmetry.space_group_name_H-M   'P 1'
#
loop_
_entity.id
_entity.type
_entity.pdbx_description
1 polymer ?
#
loop_
_entity_poly.entity_id
_entity_poly.type
_entity_poly.pdbx_seq_one_letter_code
_entity_poly.pdbx_strand_id
1 'polypeptide(L)'
;MNRSEATALIERYYAAFNAGNGDGMLACLADDIAHDVNQGQRQHGKDAFRAFLAHMDRCYKERLSDIVIMANDAGTRAAAEFVVHGKYLATDEGLPEANGQTYLLPAGAYFDLAE
;
A
#
# COMPACT_ATOMS: atom_id res chain seq x y z
N MET A 1 -15.60 6.29 12.21
CA MET A 1 -15.68 6.98 10.89
C MET A 1 -16.95 6.56 10.17
N ASN A 2 -17.38 7.37 9.23
CA ASN A 2 -18.41 6.99 8.26
C ASN A 2 -17.76 6.65 6.92
N ARG A 3 -18.58 6.30 5.93
CA ARG A 3 -18.07 5.95 4.57
C ARG A 3 -17.21 7.06 3.98
N SER A 4 -17.65 8.31 4.08
CA SER A 4 -16.97 9.46 3.49
C SER A 4 -15.59 9.68 4.11
N GLU A 5 -15.52 9.57 5.44
CA GLU A 5 -14.26 9.71 6.17
C GLU A 5 -13.30 8.54 5.87
N ALA A 6 -13.83 7.33 5.78
CA ALA A 6 -13.06 6.15 5.41
C ALA A 6 -12.47 6.28 4.01
N THR A 7 -13.30 6.71 3.06
CA THR A 7 -12.85 6.94 1.67
C THR A 7 -11.75 7.98 1.61
N ALA A 8 -11.93 9.10 2.32
CA ALA A 8 -10.93 10.18 2.35
C ALA A 8 -9.60 9.70 2.96
N LEU A 9 -9.64 8.85 3.98
CA LEU A 9 -8.44 8.28 4.58
C LEU A 9 -7.65 7.44 3.57
N ILE A 10 -8.33 6.58 2.85
CA ILE A 10 -7.68 5.72 1.84
C ILE A 10 -7.16 6.57 0.67
N GLU A 11 -7.88 7.61 0.26
CA GLU A 11 -7.39 8.54 -0.75
C GLU A 11 -6.08 9.19 -0.33
N ARG A 12 -5.98 9.66 0.92
CA ARG A 12 -4.74 10.25 1.45
C ARG A 12 -3.59 9.23 1.45
N TYR A 13 -3.89 8.00 1.82
CA TYR A 13 -2.90 6.93 1.87
C TYR A 13 -2.28 6.69 0.49
N TYR A 14 -3.10 6.56 -0.55
CA TYR A 14 -2.60 6.32 -1.90
C TYR A 14 -2.01 7.56 -2.56
N ALA A 15 -2.49 8.76 -2.22
CA ALA A 15 -1.84 9.99 -2.65
C ALA A 15 -0.41 10.08 -2.10
N ALA A 16 -0.21 9.72 -0.84
CA ALA A 16 1.12 9.65 -0.24
C ALA A 16 1.99 8.59 -0.93
N PHE A 17 1.42 7.42 -1.24
CA PHE A 17 2.12 6.38 -1.99
C PHE A 17 2.66 6.93 -3.31
N ASN A 18 1.79 7.54 -4.11
CA ASN A 18 2.16 8.06 -5.42
C ASN A 18 3.13 9.23 -5.36
N ALA A 19 3.14 9.97 -4.25
CA ALA A 19 4.08 11.06 -4.02
C ALA A 19 5.44 10.60 -3.49
N GLY A 20 5.60 9.30 -3.21
CA GLY A 20 6.80 8.78 -2.56
C GLY A 20 6.93 9.22 -1.12
N ASN A 21 5.82 9.56 -0.45
CA ASN A 21 5.79 10.09 0.90
C ASN A 21 5.48 8.97 1.91
N GLY A 22 6.50 8.22 2.30
CA GLY A 22 6.34 7.13 3.27
C GLY A 22 5.82 7.60 4.61
N ASP A 23 6.25 8.76 5.09
CA ASP A 23 5.77 9.32 6.36
C ASP A 23 4.27 9.66 6.27
N GLY A 24 3.81 10.16 5.13
CA GLY A 24 2.39 10.41 4.89
C GLY A 24 1.55 9.13 4.91
N MET A 25 2.09 8.04 4.38
CA MET A 25 1.44 6.73 4.47
C MET A 25 1.35 6.26 5.93
N LEU A 26 2.46 6.35 6.67
CA LEU A 26 2.52 5.93 8.07
C LEU A 26 1.55 6.73 8.94
N ALA A 27 1.34 8.01 8.64
CA ALA A 27 0.40 8.86 9.36
C ALA A 27 -1.05 8.39 9.23
N CYS A 28 -1.38 7.61 8.20
CA CYS A 28 -2.72 7.05 8.00
C CYS A 28 -2.94 5.74 8.76
N LEU A 29 -1.91 5.17 9.36
CA LEU A 29 -1.96 3.84 9.98
C LEU A 29 -2.14 3.92 11.49
N ALA A 30 -2.79 2.91 12.06
CA ALA A 30 -2.82 2.72 13.51
C ALA A 30 -1.44 2.28 14.00
N ASP A 31 -1.12 2.58 15.26
CA ASP A 31 0.18 2.20 15.85
C ASP A 31 0.38 0.69 15.86
N ASP A 32 -0.70 -0.06 16.01
CA ASP A 32 -0.70 -1.53 16.04
C ASP A 32 -1.10 -2.15 14.70
N ILE A 33 -0.83 -1.46 13.59
CA ILE A 33 -1.21 -1.94 12.26
C ILE A 33 -0.81 -3.40 12.04
N ALA A 34 -1.74 -4.18 11.48
CA ALA A 34 -1.47 -5.52 10.99
C ALA A 34 -1.43 -5.48 9.46
N HIS A 35 -0.33 -5.91 8.90
CA HIS A 35 -0.07 -5.79 7.47
C HIS A 35 0.15 -7.19 6.88
N ASP A 36 -0.75 -7.61 6.01
CA ASP A 36 -0.63 -8.85 5.26
C ASP A 36 -0.09 -8.53 3.86
N VAL A 37 1.09 -9.03 3.56
CA VAL A 37 1.73 -8.80 2.27
C VAL A 37 1.50 -10.03 1.39
N ASN A 38 0.47 -9.98 0.53
CA ASN A 38 0.17 -11.05 -0.43
C ASN A 38 0.21 -12.43 0.23
N GLN A 39 1.19 -13.25 -0.16
CA GLN A 39 1.39 -14.60 0.35
C GLN A 39 2.42 -14.67 1.49
N GLY A 40 2.90 -13.52 1.92
CA GLY A 40 3.85 -13.42 3.01
C GLY A 40 3.20 -13.54 4.38
N GLN A 41 4.02 -13.44 5.42
CA GLN A 41 3.55 -13.47 6.78
C GLN A 41 3.00 -12.11 7.19
N ARG A 42 2.05 -12.12 8.13
CA ARG A 42 1.53 -10.90 8.72
C ARG A 42 2.61 -10.22 9.55
N GLN A 43 2.75 -8.92 9.35
CA GLN A 43 3.65 -8.06 10.11
C GLN A 43 2.83 -7.12 11.00
N HIS A 44 3.38 -6.73 12.14
CA HIS A 44 2.70 -5.87 13.10
C HIS A 44 3.52 -4.62 13.39
N GLY A 45 2.84 -3.50 13.52
CA GLY A 45 3.41 -2.24 13.98
C GLY A 45 3.99 -1.38 12.88
N LYS A 46 4.12 -0.08 13.18
CA LYS A 46 4.62 0.91 12.21
C LYS A 46 6.09 0.70 11.86
N ASP A 47 6.91 0.21 12.80
CA ASP A 47 8.34 -0.01 12.51
C ASP A 47 8.52 -1.09 11.44
N ALA A 48 7.75 -2.17 11.51
CA ALA A 48 7.78 -3.22 10.49
C ALA A 48 7.29 -2.67 9.14
N PHE A 49 6.24 -1.85 9.15
CA PHE A 49 5.72 -1.23 7.94
C PHE A 49 6.73 -0.26 7.33
N ARG A 50 7.41 0.53 8.15
CA ARG A 50 8.48 1.43 7.68
C ARG A 50 9.62 0.66 7.03
N ALA A 51 10.03 -0.46 7.61
CA ALA A 51 11.06 -1.33 7.03
C ALA A 51 10.59 -1.92 5.69
N PHE A 52 9.32 -2.31 5.58
CA PHE A 52 8.71 -2.78 4.34
C PHE A 52 8.76 -1.71 3.26
N LEU A 53 8.39 -0.46 3.59
CA LEU A 53 8.43 0.64 2.63
C LEU A 53 9.86 0.90 2.13
N ALA A 54 10.84 0.87 3.02
CA ALA A 54 12.25 1.06 2.66
C ALA A 54 12.73 -0.05 1.71
N HIS A 55 12.33 -1.29 1.97
CA HIS A 55 12.64 -2.43 1.10
C HIS A 55 12.03 -2.25 -0.29
N MET A 56 10.75 -1.87 -0.34
CA MET A 56 10.05 -1.64 -1.61
C MET A 56 10.69 -0.49 -2.39
N ASP A 57 11.06 0.61 -1.72
CA ASP A 57 11.71 1.75 -2.37
C ASP A 57 13.05 1.38 -2.99
N ARG A 58 13.78 0.47 -2.34
CA ARG A 58 15.08 0.02 -2.85
C ARG A 58 14.94 -0.86 -4.08
N CYS A 59 13.96 -1.76 -4.08
CA CYS A 59 13.83 -2.79 -5.11
C CYS A 59 12.92 -2.40 -6.27
N TYR A 60 11.96 -1.50 -6.03
CA TYR A 60 10.91 -1.19 -6.98
C TYR A 60 10.64 0.31 -7.04
N LYS A 61 10.16 0.76 -8.19
CA LYS A 61 9.55 2.09 -8.32
C LYS A 61 8.15 1.89 -8.89
N GLU A 62 7.13 2.27 -8.12
CA GLU A 62 5.75 1.99 -8.47
C GLU A 62 4.88 3.24 -8.41
N ARG A 63 3.94 3.33 -9.35
CA ARG A 63 2.89 4.33 -9.40
C ARG A 63 1.56 3.64 -9.60
N LEU A 64 0.54 4.10 -8.91
CA LEU A 64 -0.81 3.54 -9.03
C LEU A 64 -1.69 4.45 -9.87
N SER A 65 -2.49 3.84 -10.75
CA SER A 65 -3.50 4.54 -11.55
C SER A 65 -4.84 3.81 -11.44
N ASP A 66 -5.90 4.46 -11.92
CA ASP A 66 -7.25 3.90 -11.96
C ASP A 66 -7.70 3.43 -10.57
N ILE A 67 -7.41 4.23 -9.55
CA ILE A 67 -7.72 3.89 -8.17
C ILE A 67 -9.21 4.04 -7.92
N VAL A 68 -9.86 2.94 -7.52
CA VAL A 68 -11.27 2.92 -7.12
C VAL A 68 -11.34 2.47 -5.66
N ILE A 69 -11.95 3.28 -4.82
CA ILE A 69 -12.05 3.04 -3.38
C ILE A 69 -13.50 2.74 -3.03
N MET A 70 -13.70 1.68 -2.27
CA MET A 70 -15.00 1.24 -1.78
C MET A 70 -14.97 1.15 -0.27
N ALA A 71 -16.02 1.61 0.40
CA ALA A 71 -16.12 1.53 1.84
C ALA A 71 -17.54 1.18 2.24
N ASN A 72 -17.70 0.50 3.39
CA ASN A 72 -19.02 0.23 3.93
C ASN A 72 -19.59 1.49 4.61
N ASP A 73 -20.89 1.47 4.88
CA ASP A 73 -21.60 2.63 5.48
C ASP A 73 -21.03 3.01 6.84
N ALA A 74 -20.64 2.02 7.62
CA ALA A 74 -20.12 2.24 8.98
C ALA A 74 -18.68 2.78 8.99
N GLY A 75 -17.97 2.76 7.85
CA GLY A 75 -16.59 3.23 7.79
C GLY A 75 -15.62 2.33 8.53
N THR A 76 -15.95 1.05 8.68
CA THR A 76 -15.11 0.06 9.39
C THR A 76 -14.30 -0.83 8.45
N ARG A 77 -14.71 -0.92 7.20
CA ARG A 77 -14.05 -1.73 6.18
C ARG A 77 -13.97 -0.97 4.87
N ALA A 78 -12.85 -1.13 4.18
CA ALA A 78 -12.68 -0.55 2.86
C ALA A 78 -11.89 -1.49 1.96
N ALA A 79 -12.00 -1.26 0.68
CA ALA A 79 -11.20 -1.94 -0.34
C ALA A 79 -10.78 -0.92 -1.39
N ALA A 80 -9.68 -1.21 -2.07
CA ALA A 80 -9.26 -0.42 -3.21
C ALA A 80 -8.81 -1.35 -4.32
N GLU A 81 -9.08 -0.98 -5.56
CA GLU A 81 -8.49 -1.61 -6.73
C GLU A 81 -7.74 -0.57 -7.54
N PHE A 82 -6.71 -0.98 -8.22
CA PHE A 82 -5.85 -0.07 -8.98
C PHE A 82 -4.97 -0.85 -9.96
N VAL A 83 -4.25 -0.11 -10.81
CA VAL A 83 -3.25 -0.69 -11.70
C VAL A 83 -1.88 -0.20 -11.21
N VAL A 84 -0.98 -1.15 -10.97
CA VAL A 84 0.41 -0.85 -10.58
C VAL A 84 1.25 -0.71 -11.84
N HIS A 85 1.89 0.45 -11.99
CA HIS A 85 2.92 0.70 -13.01
C HIS A 85 4.26 0.62 -12.31
N GLY A 86 5.01 -0.43 -12.56
CA GLY A 86 6.22 -0.69 -11.79
C GLY A 86 7.47 -0.84 -12.62
N LYS A 87 8.59 -0.63 -11.96
CA LYS A 87 9.93 -0.88 -12.48
C LYS A 87 10.73 -1.61 -11.41
N TYR A 88 11.37 -2.69 -11.81
CA TYR A 88 12.19 -3.52 -10.93
C TYR A 88 13.63 -3.00 -10.95
N LEU A 89 14.07 -2.40 -9.83
CA LEU A 89 15.32 -1.63 -9.78
C LEU A 89 16.50 -2.43 -9.21
N ALA A 90 16.26 -3.19 -8.15
CA ALA A 90 17.28 -3.97 -7.48
C ALA A 90 16.73 -5.35 -7.16
N THR A 91 17.57 -6.37 -7.26
CA THR A 91 17.16 -7.76 -7.07
C THR A 91 16.57 -7.98 -5.70
N ASP A 92 15.34 -8.49 -5.67
CA ASP A 92 14.64 -8.89 -4.47
C ASP A 92 14.80 -10.38 -4.25
N GLU A 93 14.88 -10.78 -2.99
CA GLU A 93 15.10 -12.18 -2.61
C GLU A 93 13.97 -13.06 -3.15
N GLY A 94 14.35 -14.19 -3.75
CA GLY A 94 13.39 -15.14 -4.29
C GLY A 94 12.84 -14.81 -5.66
N LEU A 95 13.28 -13.69 -6.26
CA LEU A 95 12.85 -13.26 -7.59
C LEU A 95 14.03 -13.28 -8.58
N PRO A 96 13.74 -13.22 -9.88
CA PRO A 96 14.80 -13.10 -10.89
C PRO A 96 15.66 -11.86 -10.67
N GLU A 97 16.83 -11.83 -11.28
CA GLU A 97 17.74 -10.69 -11.21
C GLU A 97 17.08 -9.45 -11.82
N ALA A 98 17.23 -8.31 -11.12
CA ALA A 98 16.68 -7.04 -11.60
C ALA A 98 17.55 -6.46 -12.71
N ASN A 99 16.91 -6.03 -13.80
CA ASN A 99 17.58 -5.36 -14.92
C ASN A 99 16.74 -4.19 -15.46
N GLY A 100 15.88 -3.61 -14.61
CA GLY A 100 15.02 -2.51 -15.01
C GLY A 100 13.73 -2.96 -15.69
N GLN A 101 13.32 -4.20 -15.53
CA GLN A 101 12.07 -4.73 -16.09
C GLN A 101 10.90 -3.86 -15.63
N THR A 102 10.00 -3.57 -16.55
CA THR A 102 8.76 -2.87 -16.24
C THR A 102 7.60 -3.87 -16.16
N TYR A 103 6.58 -3.52 -15.39
CA TYR A 103 5.39 -4.34 -15.28
C TYR A 103 4.15 -3.48 -15.09
N LEU A 104 3.02 -4.02 -15.54
CA LEU A 104 1.69 -3.44 -15.39
C LEU A 104 0.83 -4.50 -14.72
N LEU A 105 0.34 -4.23 -13.52
CA LEU A 105 -0.31 -5.25 -12.71
C LEU A 105 -1.61 -4.72 -12.10
N PRO A 106 -2.78 -5.26 -12.49
CA PRO A 106 -4.01 -5.02 -11.73
C PRO A 106 -3.88 -5.62 -10.34
N ALA A 107 -4.23 -4.84 -9.32
CA ALA A 107 -4.10 -5.27 -7.94
C ALA A 107 -5.16 -4.64 -7.06
N GLY A 108 -5.21 -5.04 -5.81
CA GLY A 108 -6.13 -4.50 -4.85
C GLY A 108 -5.68 -4.73 -3.42
N ALA A 109 -6.37 -4.07 -2.51
CA ALA A 109 -6.09 -4.18 -1.08
C ALA A 109 -7.38 -4.07 -0.28
N TYR A 110 -7.37 -4.68 0.89
CA TYR A 110 -8.49 -4.66 1.83
C TYR A 110 -8.03 -4.05 3.15
N PHE A 111 -8.93 -3.30 3.80
CA PHE A 111 -8.61 -2.53 4.99
C PHE A 111 -9.64 -2.75 6.09
N ASP A 112 -9.15 -2.98 7.31
CA ASP A 112 -9.91 -2.78 8.53
C ASP A 112 -9.58 -1.39 9.06
N LEU A 113 -10.60 -0.63 9.44
CA LEU A 113 -10.44 0.76 9.83
C LEU A 113 -10.83 0.93 11.29
N ALA A 114 -9.98 1.64 12.05
CA ALA A 114 -10.24 2.04 13.43
C ALA A 114 -10.50 3.54 13.50
N GLU A 115 -11.11 3.98 14.58
CA GLU A 115 -11.33 5.39 14.84
C GLU A 115 -10.02 6.20 14.93
#